data_8eb6d3ea3b76057d4f8eaf100ddd887c
#
_entry.id   8eb6d3ea3b76057d4f8eaf100ddd887c
#
_cell.length_a   1.000
_cell.length_b   1.000
_cell.length_c   1.000
_cell.angle_alpha   90.00
_cell.angle_beta   90.00
_cell.angle_gamma   90.00
#
_symmetry.space_group_name_H-M   'P 1'
#
loop_
_entity.id
_entity.type
_entity.pdbx_description
1 polymer ?
#
loop_
_entity_poly.entity_id
_entity_poly.type
_entity_poly.pdbx_seq_one_letter_code
_entity_poly.pdbx_strand_id
1 'polypeptide(L)'
;MKKRIYSIIIAVVLMLSSIAAPTKVSALEIPYRVDVTKYTSDEANASAQIREQVKAHANTVTVYVRTKDKDLYAVFNRIWNNAFAETTNPDEGDYLYWQMSSMAASYNALMRKEKGSNTYYTKYTINVDYFISLEQEQMLTQELNIINESFGFTETTTDYEKVKTIYDYICHNVTYDYSDNNMKFTAYAAVTTGKSVCQGYAILFYRMCKEAGLSVRIISGTGNGGPHAWNIVKVDNAYYNVDSTWDGQDSTTLDTYLLLNEKDFSSNHTRNSEYTTDEFYETYPMGLVSYYKQNPTYDTPLETMNWEFNYSAIDGNTVSTKANGKSKLLIYFSTNCGNSRAVIKSLSDKKYTDLDIIAINANQASLDDVKTFKNTYGSDNVIFTYGNSLNGTMASSNMWNYVYMKDSSMSSIYYPVMVYIDKNDNVQQVTTGYQELSVIQNYLEYYCGIQNEDSVFTVKYRPNGGDGDEIVKTYNMKSTAEVLNNPYNNTGYVFKGWNTKFDGSGDFYTVGSKISNPKTNIILYAQWEKFKQLENVKLGEFKNTKDGIVINWEEVEGAENYIVYRRIPGGRWSIIANYQYNTNYIDKTAV
;
A
#
# COMPACT_ATOMS: atom_id res chain seq x y z
N MET A 1 34.14 -17.50 -9.77
CA MET A 1 33.05 -18.18 -9.04
C MET A 1 31.70 -17.44 -9.07
N LYS A 2 31.58 -16.25 -9.69
CA LYS A 2 30.32 -15.47 -9.72
C LYS A 2 29.30 -15.82 -10.84
N LYS A 3 29.63 -16.73 -11.75
CA LYS A 3 28.74 -17.05 -12.90
C LYS A 3 27.83 -18.28 -12.77
N ARG A 4 27.95 -19.08 -11.71
CA ARG A 4 27.12 -20.29 -11.51
C ARG A 4 25.90 -20.11 -10.60
N ILE A 5 25.83 -19.02 -9.82
CA ILE A 5 24.72 -18.75 -8.88
C ILE A 5 23.45 -18.25 -9.59
N TYR A 6 23.59 -17.62 -10.79
CA TYR A 6 22.46 -17.06 -11.53
C TYR A 6 21.51 -18.07 -12.18
N SER A 7 21.94 -19.34 -12.37
CA SER A 7 21.13 -20.29 -13.14
C SER A 7 20.09 -21.05 -12.33
N ILE A 8 20.20 -21.12 -11.00
CA ILE A 8 19.29 -21.88 -10.13
C ILE A 8 18.17 -20.98 -9.61
N ILE A 9 18.44 -19.70 -9.37
CA ILE A 9 17.44 -18.74 -8.87
C ILE A 9 16.42 -18.37 -9.97
N ILE A 10 16.82 -18.39 -11.25
CA ILE A 10 15.93 -18.12 -12.40
C ILE A 10 14.83 -19.20 -12.53
N ALA A 11 15.06 -20.42 -12.05
CA ALA A 11 14.08 -21.51 -12.18
C ALA A 11 12.85 -21.33 -11.26
N VAL A 12 13.02 -20.73 -10.08
CA VAL A 12 11.92 -20.57 -9.12
C VAL A 12 11.01 -19.37 -9.43
N VAL A 13 11.56 -18.28 -9.97
CA VAL A 13 10.77 -17.07 -10.32
C VAL A 13 10.13 -17.19 -11.70
N LEU A 14 10.73 -17.91 -12.65
CA LEU A 14 10.12 -18.16 -13.97
C LEU A 14 8.97 -19.19 -13.91
N MET A 15 8.82 -19.95 -12.81
CA MET A 15 7.65 -20.83 -12.63
C MET A 15 6.37 -20.09 -12.30
N LEU A 16 6.42 -18.84 -11.85
CA LEU A 16 5.25 -18.04 -11.51
C LEU A 16 4.59 -17.37 -12.74
N SER A 17 5.29 -17.25 -13.87
CA SER A 17 4.80 -16.51 -15.04
C SER A 17 4.45 -17.37 -16.25
N SER A 18 4.66 -18.71 -16.22
CA SER A 18 4.37 -19.57 -17.36
C SER A 18 3.48 -20.75 -17.00
N ILE A 19 2.20 -20.48 -16.76
CA ILE A 19 1.17 -21.48 -16.98
C ILE A 19 1.10 -21.66 -18.49
N ALA A 20 1.73 -22.70 -19.03
CA ALA A 20 1.65 -23.02 -20.45
C ALA A 20 0.18 -23.14 -20.84
N ALA A 21 -0.21 -22.48 -21.92
CA ALA A 21 -1.56 -22.61 -22.47
C ALA A 21 -1.91 -24.11 -22.61
N PRO A 22 -3.09 -24.54 -22.19
CA PRO A 22 -3.47 -25.94 -22.27
C PRO A 22 -3.41 -26.42 -23.71
N THR A 23 -2.86 -27.59 -23.92
CA THR A 23 -3.02 -28.31 -25.23
C THR A 23 -4.52 -28.37 -25.52
N LYS A 24 -4.93 -27.98 -26.71
CA LYS A 24 -6.35 -27.98 -27.13
C LYS A 24 -7.00 -29.33 -26.80
N VAL A 25 -7.80 -29.33 -25.73
CA VAL A 25 -8.66 -30.46 -25.39
C VAL A 25 -10.02 -30.22 -26.02
N SER A 26 -10.42 -31.03 -26.99
CA SER A 26 -11.77 -30.99 -27.55
C SER A 26 -12.77 -31.48 -26.49
N ALA A 27 -13.87 -30.75 -26.31
CA ALA A 27 -14.98 -31.22 -25.49
C ALA A 27 -15.63 -32.45 -26.15
N LEU A 28 -15.62 -33.57 -25.45
CA LEU A 28 -16.33 -34.78 -25.87
C LEU A 28 -17.79 -34.70 -25.35
N GLU A 29 -18.77 -34.94 -26.24
CA GLU A 29 -20.15 -35.15 -25.78
C GLU A 29 -20.24 -36.47 -25.01
N ILE A 30 -20.89 -36.47 -23.85
CA ILE A 30 -21.04 -37.66 -23.02
C ILE A 30 -22.18 -38.51 -23.53
N PRO A 31 -21.95 -39.75 -23.99
CA PRO A 31 -23.00 -40.66 -24.34
C PRO A 31 -23.65 -41.40 -23.17
N TYR A 32 -23.04 -41.39 -21.95
CA TYR A 32 -23.49 -42.17 -20.81
C TYR A 32 -23.45 -41.38 -19.47
N ARG A 33 -24.23 -41.87 -18.46
CA ARG A 33 -24.25 -41.33 -17.10
C ARG A 33 -22.86 -41.19 -16.52
N VAL A 34 -22.48 -39.94 -16.29
CA VAL A 34 -21.30 -39.62 -15.47
C VAL A 34 -21.72 -39.79 -14.01
N ASP A 35 -20.84 -40.30 -13.19
CA ASP A 35 -21.03 -40.30 -11.75
C ASP A 35 -20.96 -38.83 -11.26
N VAL A 36 -22.14 -38.19 -11.25
CA VAL A 36 -22.30 -36.77 -10.89
C VAL A 36 -21.96 -36.48 -9.44
N THR A 37 -21.79 -37.51 -8.59
CA THR A 37 -21.39 -37.33 -7.20
C THR A 37 -19.97 -36.85 -7.04
N LYS A 38 -19.13 -37.05 -8.07
CA LYS A 38 -17.73 -36.56 -8.11
C LYS A 38 -17.61 -35.12 -8.57
N TYR A 39 -18.67 -34.49 -9.07
CA TYR A 39 -18.62 -33.11 -9.60
C TYR A 39 -19.29 -32.16 -8.63
N THR A 40 -18.55 -31.15 -8.20
CA THR A 40 -19.10 -30.09 -7.36
C THR A 40 -19.99 -29.17 -8.19
N SER A 41 -20.98 -28.55 -7.56
CA SER A 41 -21.94 -27.68 -8.25
C SER A 41 -21.40 -26.29 -8.53
N ASP A 42 -20.31 -25.89 -7.85
CA ASP A 42 -19.75 -24.55 -7.95
C ASP A 42 -18.22 -24.53 -7.83
N GLU A 43 -17.63 -23.40 -8.27
CA GLU A 43 -16.18 -23.19 -8.27
C GLU A 43 -15.62 -23.01 -6.85
N ALA A 44 -16.41 -22.52 -5.91
CA ALA A 44 -16.01 -22.34 -4.51
C ALA A 44 -15.70 -23.69 -3.83
N ASN A 45 -16.59 -24.68 -4.04
CA ASN A 45 -16.35 -26.05 -3.52
C ASN A 45 -15.13 -26.69 -4.18
N ALA A 46 -14.90 -26.43 -5.48
CA ALA A 46 -13.72 -26.91 -6.17
C ALA A 46 -12.43 -26.31 -5.58
N SER A 47 -12.43 -25.01 -5.29
CA SER A 47 -11.33 -24.31 -4.64
C SER A 47 -11.06 -24.86 -3.24
N ALA A 48 -12.09 -25.12 -2.45
CA ALA A 48 -11.95 -25.73 -1.13
C ALA A 48 -11.32 -27.14 -1.22
N GLN A 49 -11.71 -27.95 -2.21
CA GLN A 49 -11.10 -29.27 -2.43
C GLN A 49 -9.62 -29.20 -2.82
N ILE A 50 -9.22 -28.20 -3.61
CA ILE A 50 -7.79 -27.97 -3.91
C ILE A 50 -7.06 -27.63 -2.60
N ARG A 51 -7.58 -26.67 -1.84
CA ARG A 51 -6.98 -26.22 -0.57
C ARG A 51 -6.74 -27.39 0.39
N GLU A 52 -7.75 -28.21 0.65
CA GLU A 52 -7.63 -29.34 1.56
C GLU A 52 -6.61 -30.38 1.11
N GLN A 53 -6.53 -30.66 -0.20
CA GLN A 53 -5.56 -31.61 -0.71
C GLN A 53 -4.12 -31.08 -0.64
N VAL A 54 -3.93 -29.77 -0.90
CA VAL A 54 -2.60 -29.13 -0.76
C VAL A 54 -2.19 -29.08 0.70
N LYS A 55 -3.08 -28.74 1.63
CA LYS A 55 -2.83 -28.79 3.09
C LYS A 55 -2.43 -30.22 3.55
N ALA A 56 -3.02 -31.23 2.95
CA ALA A 56 -2.67 -32.63 3.21
C ALA A 56 -1.40 -33.10 2.47
N HIS A 57 -0.66 -32.22 1.80
CA HIS A 57 0.53 -32.53 1.00
C HIS A 57 0.30 -33.62 -0.05
N ALA A 58 -0.86 -33.62 -0.72
CA ALA A 58 -1.14 -34.55 -1.79
C ALA A 58 -0.29 -34.25 -3.04
N ASN A 59 0.55 -35.19 -3.46
CA ASN A 59 1.37 -35.03 -4.67
C ASN A 59 0.55 -35.00 -5.97
N THR A 60 -0.71 -35.43 -5.92
CA THR A 60 -1.64 -35.35 -7.03
C THR A 60 -2.96 -34.78 -6.53
N VAL A 61 -3.20 -33.52 -6.84
CA VAL A 61 -4.44 -32.81 -6.54
C VAL A 61 -5.46 -33.09 -7.64
N THR A 62 -6.61 -33.65 -7.27
CA THR A 62 -7.70 -33.92 -8.21
C THR A 62 -8.96 -33.18 -7.77
N VAL A 63 -9.55 -32.44 -8.71
CA VAL A 63 -10.77 -31.67 -8.46
C VAL A 63 -11.79 -31.83 -9.58
N TYR A 64 -13.06 -31.80 -9.23
CA TYR A 64 -14.17 -31.91 -10.16
C TYR A 64 -15.01 -30.65 -10.10
N VAL A 65 -15.29 -30.07 -11.29
CA VAL A 65 -16.03 -28.81 -11.41
C VAL A 65 -17.20 -29.00 -12.35
N ARG A 66 -18.37 -28.51 -11.97
CA ARG A 66 -19.54 -28.35 -12.85
C ARG A 66 -19.74 -26.87 -13.12
N THR A 67 -19.64 -26.45 -14.38
CA THR A 67 -19.69 -25.02 -14.76
C THR A 67 -20.46 -24.82 -16.08
N LYS A 68 -20.91 -23.61 -16.33
CA LYS A 68 -21.43 -23.18 -17.66
C LYS A 68 -20.34 -22.63 -18.58
N ASP A 69 -19.16 -22.37 -18.04
CA ASP A 69 -18.01 -21.88 -18.78
C ASP A 69 -17.29 -23.04 -19.48
N LYS A 70 -17.01 -22.89 -20.77
CA LYS A 70 -16.29 -23.86 -21.59
C LYS A 70 -14.79 -23.61 -21.65
N ASP A 71 -14.34 -22.45 -21.14
CA ASP A 71 -12.93 -22.10 -21.10
C ASP A 71 -12.25 -22.78 -19.92
N LEU A 72 -11.59 -23.90 -20.21
CA LEU A 72 -10.89 -24.70 -19.20
C LEU A 72 -9.82 -23.92 -18.45
N TYR A 73 -9.13 -23.00 -19.15
CA TYR A 73 -8.06 -22.21 -18.55
C TYR A 73 -8.62 -21.15 -17.60
N ALA A 74 -9.64 -20.44 -18.04
CA ALA A 74 -10.30 -19.45 -17.19
C ALA A 74 -10.92 -20.08 -15.92
N VAL A 75 -11.61 -21.23 -16.07
CA VAL A 75 -12.15 -21.97 -14.92
C VAL A 75 -11.05 -22.43 -13.98
N PHE A 76 -9.95 -23.00 -14.53
CA PHE A 76 -8.83 -23.44 -13.72
C PHE A 76 -8.22 -22.27 -12.92
N ASN A 77 -7.94 -21.16 -13.57
CA ASN A 77 -7.36 -19.98 -12.90
C ASN A 77 -8.25 -19.46 -11.77
N ARG A 78 -9.56 -19.39 -11.97
CA ARG A 78 -10.48 -18.95 -10.93
C ARG A 78 -10.47 -19.89 -9.71
N ILE A 79 -10.61 -21.22 -9.93
CA ILE A 79 -10.61 -22.17 -8.80
C ILE A 79 -9.25 -22.27 -8.13
N TRP A 80 -8.15 -22.15 -8.88
CA TRP A 80 -6.79 -22.17 -8.34
C TRP A 80 -6.51 -20.92 -7.51
N ASN A 81 -6.72 -19.73 -8.06
CA ASN A 81 -6.51 -18.49 -7.34
C ASN A 81 -7.40 -18.39 -6.09
N ASN A 82 -8.64 -18.84 -6.17
CA ASN A 82 -9.53 -18.84 -5.02
C ASN A 82 -9.14 -19.89 -3.95
N ALA A 83 -8.47 -20.97 -4.32
CA ALA A 83 -7.93 -21.95 -3.37
C ALA A 83 -6.85 -21.34 -2.47
N PHE A 84 -6.06 -20.41 -3.00
CA PHE A 84 -5.00 -19.71 -2.28
C PHE A 84 -5.37 -18.27 -1.92
N ALA A 85 -6.65 -17.91 -1.99
CA ALA A 85 -7.12 -16.62 -1.50
C ALA A 85 -6.85 -16.49 0.01
N GLU A 86 -6.56 -15.27 0.43
CA GLU A 86 -6.30 -14.95 1.82
C GLU A 86 -7.49 -15.30 2.73
N THR A 87 -7.17 -15.94 3.85
CA THR A 87 -8.11 -16.25 4.93
C THR A 87 -7.54 -15.79 6.26
N THR A 88 -8.26 -15.99 7.34
CA THR A 88 -7.76 -15.75 8.70
C THR A 88 -6.89 -16.88 9.21
N ASN A 89 -6.87 -18.04 8.52
CA ASN A 89 -6.11 -19.21 8.95
C ASN A 89 -4.62 -19.05 8.58
N PRO A 90 -3.68 -19.20 9.53
CA PRO A 90 -2.26 -18.99 9.29
C PRO A 90 -1.60 -19.99 8.32
N ASP A 91 -2.18 -21.16 8.12
CA ASP A 91 -1.67 -22.19 7.19
C ASP A 91 -2.35 -22.17 5.80
N GLU A 92 -3.06 -21.08 5.47
CA GLU A 92 -3.73 -20.86 4.19
C GLU A 92 -3.19 -19.62 3.46
N GLY A 93 -3.82 -19.20 2.38
CA GLY A 93 -3.43 -18.04 1.61
C GLY A 93 -2.05 -18.16 0.97
N ASP A 94 -1.27 -17.11 1.03
CA ASP A 94 0.09 -17.09 0.48
C ASP A 94 0.97 -18.19 1.10
N TYR A 95 0.82 -18.46 2.40
CA TYR A 95 1.60 -19.52 3.06
C TYR A 95 1.46 -20.86 2.35
N LEU A 96 0.22 -21.28 2.12
CA LEU A 96 -0.06 -22.56 1.49
C LEU A 96 0.49 -22.61 0.04
N TYR A 97 0.40 -21.51 -0.69
CA TYR A 97 0.93 -21.41 -2.04
C TYR A 97 2.46 -21.55 -2.08
N TRP A 98 3.16 -20.89 -1.16
CA TRP A 98 4.62 -20.82 -1.15
C TRP A 98 5.30 -22.08 -0.54
N GLN A 99 4.54 -23.04 -0.03
CA GLN A 99 5.05 -24.35 0.40
C GLN A 99 5.39 -25.29 -0.78
N MET A 100 4.79 -25.03 -1.95
CA MET A 100 5.02 -25.88 -3.11
C MET A 100 6.39 -25.61 -3.73
N SER A 101 7.23 -26.68 -3.84
CA SER A 101 8.55 -26.60 -4.45
C SER A 101 8.48 -26.66 -5.97
N SER A 102 7.51 -27.36 -6.49
CA SER A 102 7.15 -27.35 -7.88
C SER A 102 5.64 -27.51 -8.03
N MET A 103 5.09 -26.83 -9.01
CA MET A 103 3.79 -27.11 -9.54
C MET A 103 4.01 -27.55 -10.98
N ALA A 104 3.40 -28.67 -11.39
CA ALA A 104 3.49 -29.04 -12.80
C ALA A 104 3.06 -27.84 -13.64
N ALA A 105 3.90 -27.44 -14.59
CA ALA A 105 3.63 -26.31 -15.49
C ALA A 105 2.33 -26.51 -16.31
N SER A 106 1.70 -27.68 -16.18
CA SER A 106 0.46 -28.04 -16.85
C SER A 106 -0.43 -28.88 -15.93
N TYR A 107 -1.72 -28.65 -16.03
CA TYR A 107 -2.73 -29.55 -15.47
C TYR A 107 -3.29 -30.44 -16.58
N ASN A 108 -3.71 -31.67 -16.22
CA ASN A 108 -4.52 -32.49 -17.09
C ASN A 108 -5.99 -32.15 -16.86
N ALA A 109 -6.72 -31.79 -17.91
CA ALA A 109 -8.15 -31.52 -17.84
C ALA A 109 -8.94 -32.46 -18.74
N LEU A 110 -9.97 -33.09 -18.18
CA LEU A 110 -10.93 -33.86 -18.92
C LEU A 110 -12.29 -33.19 -18.80
N MET A 111 -12.75 -32.54 -19.88
CA MET A 111 -14.03 -31.86 -19.93
C MET A 111 -15.03 -32.66 -20.77
N ARG A 112 -16.26 -32.71 -20.27
CA ARG A 112 -17.40 -33.31 -20.96
C ARG A 112 -18.59 -32.37 -20.89
N LYS A 113 -19.29 -32.21 -22.04
CA LYS A 113 -20.51 -31.42 -22.13
C LYS A 113 -21.74 -32.32 -21.94
N GLU A 114 -22.69 -31.89 -21.11
CA GLU A 114 -23.97 -32.56 -20.97
C GLU A 114 -24.81 -32.39 -22.23
N LYS A 115 -25.34 -33.49 -22.77
CA LYS A 115 -26.15 -33.46 -23.99
C LYS A 115 -27.41 -32.61 -23.82
N GLY A 116 -27.61 -31.65 -24.72
CA GLY A 116 -28.76 -30.74 -24.66
C GLY A 116 -28.69 -29.63 -23.64
N SER A 117 -27.54 -29.42 -23.00
CA SER A 117 -27.32 -28.41 -21.97
C SER A 117 -26.08 -27.56 -22.31
N ASN A 118 -25.94 -26.41 -21.64
CA ASN A 118 -24.71 -25.60 -21.65
C ASN A 118 -23.84 -25.85 -20.39
N THR A 119 -23.99 -27.01 -19.77
CA THR A 119 -23.23 -27.41 -18.60
C THR A 119 -22.07 -28.30 -19.00
N TYR A 120 -20.92 -28.06 -18.37
CA TYR A 120 -19.68 -28.82 -18.55
C TYR A 120 -19.28 -29.45 -17.23
N TYR A 121 -18.79 -30.70 -17.29
CA TYR A 121 -18.20 -31.42 -16.17
C TYR A 121 -16.72 -31.57 -16.47
N THR A 122 -15.88 -31.04 -15.61
CA THR A 122 -14.44 -31.05 -15.79
C THR A 122 -13.74 -31.67 -14.60
N LYS A 123 -12.82 -32.58 -14.90
CA LYS A 123 -11.86 -33.10 -13.93
C LYS A 123 -10.51 -32.43 -14.21
N TYR A 124 -9.95 -31.76 -13.22
CA TYR A 124 -8.55 -31.30 -13.25
C TYR A 124 -7.69 -32.22 -12.40
N THR A 125 -6.47 -32.49 -12.85
CA THR A 125 -5.46 -33.25 -12.13
C THR A 125 -4.15 -32.49 -12.21
N ILE A 126 -3.58 -32.11 -11.08
CA ILE A 126 -2.39 -31.30 -10.94
C ILE A 126 -1.38 -32.09 -10.11
N ASN A 127 -0.14 -32.21 -10.56
CA ASN A 127 0.95 -32.76 -9.76
C ASN A 127 1.65 -31.61 -9.02
N VAL A 128 1.90 -31.82 -7.74
CA VAL A 128 2.48 -30.84 -6.81
C VAL A 128 3.58 -31.52 -6.02
N ASP A 129 4.73 -30.88 -5.90
CA ASP A 129 5.79 -31.27 -4.98
C ASP A 129 5.96 -30.20 -3.90
N TYR A 130 6.43 -30.60 -2.73
CA TYR A 130 6.59 -29.74 -1.56
C TYR A 130 8.06 -29.65 -1.15
N PHE A 131 8.46 -28.51 -0.56
CA PHE A 131 9.81 -28.35 -0.02
C PHE A 131 10.07 -29.22 1.20
N ILE A 132 9.04 -29.45 2.02
CA ILE A 132 9.10 -30.23 3.27
C ILE A 132 7.96 -31.27 3.32
N SER A 133 8.09 -32.25 4.18
CA SER A 133 7.04 -33.24 4.42
C SER A 133 5.91 -32.67 5.29
N LEU A 134 4.75 -33.34 5.28
CA LEU A 134 3.63 -32.97 6.17
C LEU A 134 4.04 -33.08 7.66
N GLU A 135 4.89 -34.04 8.03
CA GLU A 135 5.40 -34.17 9.40
C GLU A 135 6.25 -32.94 9.80
N GLN A 136 7.14 -32.48 8.90
CA GLN A 136 7.94 -31.26 9.12
C GLN A 136 7.07 -30.02 9.24
N GLU A 137 5.98 -29.94 8.48
CA GLU A 137 5.00 -28.87 8.59
C GLU A 137 4.29 -28.86 9.95
N GLN A 138 3.93 -30.04 10.46
CA GLN A 138 3.35 -30.19 11.80
C GLN A 138 4.33 -29.79 12.90
N MET A 139 5.62 -30.19 12.76
CA MET A 139 6.68 -29.76 13.67
C MET A 139 6.86 -28.24 13.67
N LEU A 140 6.90 -27.61 12.49
CA LEU A 140 6.98 -26.16 12.37
C LEU A 140 5.81 -25.48 13.11
N THR A 141 4.59 -25.97 12.93
CA THR A 141 3.40 -25.42 13.60
C THR A 141 3.53 -25.49 15.13
N GLN A 142 4.06 -26.59 15.68
CA GLN A 142 4.29 -26.73 17.11
C GLN A 142 5.34 -25.74 17.63
N GLU A 143 6.46 -25.59 16.91
CA GLU A 143 7.52 -24.64 17.27
C GLU A 143 7.04 -23.18 17.19
N LEU A 144 6.29 -22.83 16.15
CA LEU A 144 5.72 -21.48 16.01
C LEU A 144 4.75 -21.15 17.14
N ASN A 145 3.92 -22.08 17.58
CA ASN A 145 3.03 -21.89 18.73
C ASN A 145 3.83 -21.54 20.00
N ILE A 146 4.93 -22.27 20.26
CA ILE A 146 5.80 -22.02 21.41
C ILE A 146 6.44 -20.62 21.32
N ILE A 147 6.95 -20.27 20.13
CA ILE A 147 7.59 -18.97 19.90
C ILE A 147 6.57 -17.83 20.08
N ASN A 148 5.41 -17.93 19.45
CA ASN A 148 4.38 -16.90 19.52
C ASN A 148 3.80 -16.74 20.94
N GLU A 149 3.60 -17.83 21.68
CA GLU A 149 3.22 -17.77 23.10
C GLU A 149 4.27 -17.03 23.94
N SER A 150 5.57 -17.20 23.63
CA SER A 150 6.65 -16.53 24.34
C SER A 150 6.64 -14.99 24.21
N PHE A 151 6.02 -14.45 23.17
CA PHE A 151 5.87 -13.00 22.99
C PHE A 151 4.89 -12.36 23.97
N GLY A 152 3.99 -13.15 24.56
CA GLY A 152 3.05 -12.66 25.56
C GLY A 152 2.07 -11.62 25.05
N PHE A 153 1.68 -11.65 23.77
CA PHE A 153 0.72 -10.73 23.20
C PHE A 153 -0.63 -10.80 23.94
N THR A 154 -1.22 -9.64 24.19
CA THR A 154 -2.52 -9.48 24.84
C THR A 154 -3.49 -8.74 23.92
N GLU A 155 -4.74 -8.60 24.32
CA GLU A 155 -5.73 -7.79 23.58
C GLU A 155 -5.35 -6.31 23.47
N THR A 156 -4.50 -5.82 24.34
CA THR A 156 -4.02 -4.43 24.33
C THR A 156 -2.72 -4.24 23.54
N THR A 157 -2.06 -5.33 23.12
CA THR A 157 -0.86 -5.24 22.28
C THR A 157 -1.25 -4.74 20.88
N THR A 158 -0.70 -3.60 20.49
CA THR A 158 -0.99 -2.96 19.22
C THR A 158 -0.46 -3.75 18.02
N ASP A 159 -1.01 -3.54 16.84
CA ASP A 159 -0.52 -4.17 15.60
C ASP A 159 0.95 -3.84 15.36
N TYR A 160 1.38 -2.59 15.64
CA TYR A 160 2.78 -2.18 15.54
C TYR A 160 3.69 -2.99 16.47
N GLU A 161 3.33 -3.11 17.74
CA GLU A 161 4.13 -3.85 18.72
C GLU A 161 4.26 -5.32 18.32
N LYS A 162 3.19 -5.94 17.83
CA LYS A 162 3.23 -7.31 17.31
C LYS A 162 4.17 -7.44 16.11
N VAL A 163 4.03 -6.55 15.11
CA VAL A 163 4.88 -6.53 13.92
C VAL A 163 6.35 -6.35 14.30
N LYS A 164 6.64 -5.37 15.17
CA LYS A 164 8.02 -5.07 15.62
C LYS A 164 8.64 -6.26 16.34
N THR A 165 7.92 -6.89 17.27
CA THR A 165 8.39 -8.06 18.02
C THR A 165 8.70 -9.24 17.10
N ILE A 166 7.81 -9.55 16.16
CA ILE A 166 8.00 -10.62 15.18
C ILE A 166 9.19 -10.32 14.26
N TYR A 167 9.26 -9.08 13.77
CA TYR A 167 10.35 -8.62 12.92
C TYR A 167 11.71 -8.76 13.59
N ASP A 168 11.83 -8.24 14.81
CA ASP A 168 13.07 -8.31 15.60
C ASP A 168 13.46 -9.76 15.88
N TYR A 169 12.50 -10.62 16.23
CA TYR A 169 12.76 -12.04 16.41
C TYR A 169 13.39 -12.65 15.17
N ILE A 170 12.83 -12.41 14.00
CA ILE A 170 13.33 -12.98 12.74
C ILE A 170 14.72 -12.42 12.40
N CYS A 171 14.91 -11.11 12.48
CA CYS A 171 16.19 -10.48 12.17
C CYS A 171 17.33 -10.96 13.09
N HIS A 172 17.03 -11.28 14.36
CA HIS A 172 18.04 -11.76 15.32
C HIS A 172 18.30 -13.25 15.25
N ASN A 173 17.32 -14.06 14.83
CA ASN A 173 17.42 -15.53 14.92
C ASN A 173 17.66 -16.21 13.58
N VAL A 174 17.51 -15.52 12.45
CA VAL A 174 17.68 -16.11 11.12
C VAL A 174 18.81 -15.41 10.38
N THR A 175 19.72 -16.21 9.81
CA THR A 175 20.83 -15.74 8.96
C THR A 175 20.65 -16.23 7.52
N TYR A 176 21.24 -15.52 6.54
CA TYR A 176 21.06 -15.88 5.14
C TYR A 176 21.80 -17.15 4.76
N ASP A 177 21.11 -18.09 4.08
CA ASP A 177 21.64 -19.40 3.70
C ASP A 177 22.17 -19.41 2.25
N TYR A 178 23.47 -19.56 2.09
CA TYR A 178 24.14 -19.68 0.80
C TYR A 178 24.39 -21.14 0.37
N SER A 179 23.90 -22.13 1.12
CA SER A 179 24.06 -23.55 0.79
C SER A 179 23.17 -23.98 -0.40
N ASP A 180 23.40 -25.18 -0.93
CA ASP A 180 22.58 -25.76 -2.01
C ASP A 180 21.36 -26.53 -1.47
N ASN A 181 21.06 -26.47 -0.17
CA ASN A 181 19.91 -27.14 0.45
C ASN A 181 18.59 -26.47 0.05
N ASN A 182 17.67 -27.21 -0.57
CA ASN A 182 16.37 -26.66 -1.00
C ASN A 182 15.43 -26.33 0.18
N MET A 183 15.63 -26.87 1.37
CA MET A 183 14.80 -26.50 2.54
C MET A 183 14.97 -25.03 2.94
N LYS A 184 16.06 -24.36 2.54
CA LYS A 184 16.31 -22.93 2.80
C LYS A 184 15.19 -22.01 2.30
N PHE A 185 14.31 -22.48 1.42
CA PHE A 185 13.16 -21.72 0.93
C PHE A 185 11.95 -21.77 1.87
N THR A 186 12.08 -22.34 3.06
CA THR A 186 10.96 -22.61 3.97
C THR A 186 11.10 -21.94 5.33
N ALA A 187 9.98 -21.64 5.98
CA ALA A 187 9.95 -21.24 7.38
C ALA A 187 10.49 -22.35 8.32
N TYR A 188 10.33 -23.63 7.94
CA TYR A 188 10.86 -24.76 8.71
C TYR A 188 12.38 -24.67 8.88
N ALA A 189 13.12 -24.41 7.79
CA ALA A 189 14.57 -24.23 7.88
C ALA A 189 14.93 -22.97 8.69
N ALA A 190 14.22 -21.87 8.51
CA ALA A 190 14.43 -20.65 9.27
C ALA A 190 14.32 -20.88 10.79
N VAL A 191 13.31 -21.63 11.24
CA VAL A 191 13.08 -21.94 12.66
C VAL A 191 14.05 -23.00 13.18
N THR A 192 14.23 -24.11 12.45
CA THR A 192 14.97 -25.28 12.99
C THR A 192 16.48 -25.16 12.83
N THR A 193 16.96 -24.42 11.84
CA THR A 193 18.40 -24.26 11.56
C THR A 193 18.91 -22.84 11.78
N GLY A 194 18.03 -21.87 11.97
CA GLY A 194 18.37 -20.44 12.01
C GLY A 194 18.90 -19.92 10.68
N LYS A 195 18.60 -20.57 9.55
CA LYS A 195 19.11 -20.21 8.22
C LYS A 195 18.06 -20.30 7.14
N SER A 196 17.96 -19.27 6.31
CA SER A 196 17.01 -19.25 5.20
C SER A 196 17.42 -18.26 4.11
N VAL A 197 16.72 -18.26 2.98
CA VAL A 197 16.78 -17.22 1.95
C VAL A 197 15.54 -16.33 2.04
N CYS A 198 15.46 -15.26 1.24
CA CYS A 198 14.37 -14.28 1.28
C CYS A 198 12.96 -14.92 1.30
N GLN A 199 12.74 -15.99 0.52
CA GLN A 199 11.46 -16.69 0.52
C GLN A 199 11.11 -17.25 1.90
N GLY A 200 12.03 -17.93 2.58
CA GLY A 200 11.75 -18.51 3.90
C GLY A 200 11.61 -17.46 5.00
N TYR A 201 12.35 -16.33 4.91
CA TYR A 201 12.12 -15.17 5.78
C TYR A 201 10.69 -14.63 5.60
N ALA A 202 10.27 -14.40 4.34
CA ALA A 202 8.94 -13.88 4.04
C ALA A 202 7.82 -14.83 4.47
N ILE A 203 7.98 -16.14 4.29
CA ILE A 203 7.03 -17.15 4.73
C ILE A 203 6.95 -17.21 6.26
N LEU A 204 8.10 -17.14 6.96
CA LEU A 204 8.13 -17.13 8.41
C LEU A 204 7.43 -15.89 8.99
N PHE A 205 7.75 -14.71 8.47
CA PHE A 205 7.09 -13.47 8.88
C PHE A 205 5.58 -13.52 8.64
N TYR A 206 5.15 -13.99 7.47
CA TYR A 206 3.73 -14.18 7.15
C TYR A 206 3.05 -15.07 8.19
N ARG A 207 3.60 -16.26 8.45
CA ARG A 207 3.02 -17.24 9.34
C ARG A 207 2.86 -16.70 10.77
N MET A 208 3.93 -16.11 11.32
CA MET A 208 3.91 -15.54 12.67
C MET A 208 2.94 -14.36 12.78
N CYS A 209 2.88 -13.48 11.77
CA CYS A 209 1.92 -12.38 11.74
C CYS A 209 0.46 -12.87 11.69
N LYS A 210 0.17 -13.89 10.89
CA LYS A 210 -1.18 -14.49 10.83
C LYS A 210 -1.60 -15.11 12.16
N GLU A 211 -0.72 -15.81 12.83
CA GLU A 211 -0.97 -16.38 14.17
C GLU A 211 -1.18 -15.31 15.23
N ALA A 212 -0.52 -14.15 15.08
CA ALA A 212 -0.75 -12.97 15.92
C ALA A 212 -2.04 -12.19 15.56
N GLY A 213 -2.82 -12.64 14.56
CA GLY A 213 -4.06 -12.02 14.11
C GLY A 213 -3.88 -10.84 13.16
N LEU A 214 -2.69 -10.66 12.58
CA LEU A 214 -2.38 -9.55 11.67
C LEU A 214 -2.77 -9.90 10.21
N SER A 215 -3.10 -8.86 9.43
CA SER A 215 -3.29 -8.98 7.99
C SER A 215 -1.96 -8.76 7.27
N VAL A 216 -1.48 -9.78 6.57
CA VAL A 216 -0.15 -9.81 5.94
C VAL A 216 -0.21 -10.51 4.59
N ARG A 217 0.67 -10.15 3.65
CA ARG A 217 0.86 -10.81 2.36
C ARG A 217 2.34 -11.09 2.11
N ILE A 218 2.63 -12.09 1.28
CA ILE A 218 3.95 -12.29 0.68
C ILE A 218 3.96 -11.64 -0.69
N ILE A 219 4.97 -10.84 -0.96
CA ILE A 219 5.17 -10.14 -2.23
C ILE A 219 6.41 -10.70 -2.89
N SER A 220 6.33 -10.94 -4.20
CA SER A 220 7.48 -11.27 -5.03
C SER A 220 7.82 -10.16 -6.00
N GLY A 221 9.10 -10.09 -6.36
CA GLY A 221 9.61 -9.09 -7.28
C GLY A 221 11.11 -9.15 -7.41
N THR A 222 11.77 -8.00 -7.50
CA THR A 222 13.23 -7.90 -7.53
C THR A 222 13.73 -6.97 -6.42
N GLY A 223 14.86 -7.36 -5.81
CA GLY A 223 15.63 -6.52 -4.90
C GLY A 223 17.04 -6.30 -5.45
N ASN A 224 17.47 -5.05 -5.64
CA ASN A 224 18.71 -4.70 -6.32
C ASN A 224 18.90 -5.44 -7.67
N GLY A 225 17.80 -5.64 -8.42
CA GLY A 225 17.80 -6.29 -9.73
C GLY A 225 17.83 -7.82 -9.71
N GLY A 226 17.92 -8.48 -8.55
CA GLY A 226 17.81 -9.93 -8.38
C GLY A 226 16.42 -10.35 -7.90
N PRO A 227 15.97 -11.61 -8.17
CA PRO A 227 14.71 -12.12 -7.65
C PRO A 227 14.65 -12.04 -6.12
N HIS A 228 13.53 -11.54 -5.58
CA HIS A 228 13.38 -11.30 -4.15
C HIS A 228 11.93 -11.50 -3.69
N ALA A 229 11.75 -11.81 -2.40
CA ALA A 229 10.47 -11.90 -1.75
C ALA A 229 10.51 -11.19 -0.40
N TRP A 230 9.42 -10.49 -0.08
CA TRP A 230 9.22 -9.74 1.16
C TRP A 230 7.75 -9.74 1.57
N ASN A 231 7.37 -8.93 2.53
CA ASN A 231 5.99 -8.87 2.99
C ASN A 231 5.39 -7.47 2.88
N ILE A 232 4.07 -7.41 2.82
CA ILE A 232 3.31 -6.25 3.28
C ILE A 232 2.46 -6.66 4.46
N VAL A 233 2.36 -5.80 5.46
CA VAL A 233 1.58 -6.02 6.68
C VAL A 233 0.74 -4.80 7.00
N LYS A 234 -0.49 -5.03 7.50
CA LYS A 234 -1.41 -3.97 7.86
C LYS A 234 -1.16 -3.50 9.28
N VAL A 235 -0.97 -2.18 9.42
CA VAL A 235 -0.91 -1.48 10.71
C VAL A 235 -1.75 -0.21 10.59
N ASP A 236 -2.60 0.09 11.55
CA ASP A 236 -3.45 1.30 11.58
C ASP A 236 -4.25 1.55 10.28
N ASN A 237 -4.83 0.53 9.68
CA ASN A 237 -5.63 0.60 8.44
C ASN A 237 -4.87 0.84 7.14
N ALA A 238 -3.54 0.86 7.13
CA ALA A 238 -2.73 0.90 5.92
C ALA A 238 -1.74 -0.26 5.87
N TYR A 239 -1.37 -0.68 4.65
CA TYR A 239 -0.32 -1.69 4.47
C TYR A 239 1.03 -1.03 4.27
N TYR A 240 2.08 -1.66 4.77
CA TYR A 240 3.47 -1.21 4.68
C TYR A 240 4.36 -2.36 4.24
N ASN A 241 5.40 -2.05 3.48
CA ASN A 241 6.42 -3.02 3.10
C ASN A 241 7.33 -3.35 4.29
N VAL A 242 7.71 -4.62 4.39
CA VAL A 242 8.58 -5.16 5.43
C VAL A 242 9.54 -6.17 4.80
N ASP A 243 10.85 -5.96 4.96
CA ASP A 243 11.87 -6.91 4.51
C ASP A 243 12.82 -7.30 5.65
N SER A 244 12.46 -8.33 6.37
CA SER A 244 13.29 -8.89 7.44
C SER A 244 14.56 -9.59 6.93
N THR A 245 14.65 -9.89 5.63
CA THR A 245 15.84 -10.51 5.04
C THR A 245 17.01 -9.55 5.01
N TRP A 246 16.76 -8.31 4.57
CA TRP A 246 17.84 -7.34 4.41
C TRP A 246 18.32 -6.78 5.75
N ASP A 247 17.42 -6.51 6.67
CA ASP A 247 17.81 -6.08 8.02
C ASP A 247 18.42 -7.23 8.85
N GLY A 248 17.99 -8.47 8.63
CA GLY A 248 18.58 -9.66 9.28
C GLY A 248 20.03 -9.98 8.84
N GLN A 249 20.50 -9.38 7.75
CA GLN A 249 21.90 -9.52 7.29
C GLN A 249 22.81 -8.42 7.80
N ASP A 250 22.25 -7.30 8.27
CA ASP A 250 23.00 -6.18 8.83
C ASP A 250 22.71 -6.03 10.33
N SER A 251 23.61 -6.55 11.16
CA SER A 251 23.45 -6.48 12.63
C SER A 251 23.57 -5.07 13.20
N THR A 252 23.89 -4.06 12.37
CA THR A 252 24.15 -2.68 12.82
C THR A 252 22.99 -1.73 12.58
N THR A 253 22.05 -2.08 11.69
CA THR A 253 20.92 -1.22 11.30
C THR A 253 19.62 -2.01 11.26
N LEU A 254 19.05 -2.31 12.42
CA LEU A 254 17.69 -2.82 12.51
C LEU A 254 16.69 -1.70 12.14
N ASP A 255 15.56 -2.08 11.52
CA ASP A 255 14.44 -1.21 11.16
C ASP A 255 14.61 -0.38 9.87
N THR A 256 15.67 -0.61 9.08
CA THR A 256 15.84 0.06 7.79
C THR A 256 14.72 -0.26 6.80
N TYR A 257 14.23 -1.52 6.83
CA TYR A 257 13.18 -2.04 5.95
C TYR A 257 11.90 -2.42 6.71
N LEU A 258 11.66 -1.82 7.86
CA LEU A 258 10.45 -2.03 8.65
C LEU A 258 9.38 -0.99 8.33
N LEU A 259 8.20 -1.45 7.92
CA LEU A 259 6.98 -0.65 7.73
C LEU A 259 7.18 0.58 6.81
N LEU A 260 7.84 0.37 5.67
CA LEU A 260 8.06 1.42 4.68
C LEU A 260 6.86 1.57 3.74
N ASN A 261 6.59 2.83 3.34
CA ASN A 261 5.65 3.10 2.27
C ASN A 261 6.23 2.68 0.90
N GLU A 262 5.42 2.74 -0.15
CA GLU A 262 5.82 2.32 -1.50
C GLU A 262 6.99 3.15 -2.05
N LYS A 263 6.96 4.48 -1.86
CA LYS A 263 7.98 5.40 -2.38
C LYS A 263 9.36 5.14 -1.77
N ASP A 264 9.42 4.99 -0.44
CA ASP A 264 10.68 4.76 0.26
C ASP A 264 11.26 3.37 -0.04
N PHE A 265 10.39 2.37 -0.21
CA PHE A 265 10.77 0.99 -0.47
C PHE A 265 11.21 0.75 -1.93
N SER A 266 10.61 1.45 -2.90
CA SER A 266 10.85 1.26 -4.33
C SER A 266 12.22 1.73 -4.81
N SER A 267 13.03 2.36 -3.95
CA SER A 267 14.41 2.78 -4.29
C SER A 267 15.28 1.59 -4.74
N ASN A 268 15.02 0.40 -4.21
CA ASN A 268 15.80 -0.82 -4.47
C ASN A 268 14.95 -2.09 -4.59
N HIS A 269 13.61 -1.97 -4.48
CA HIS A 269 12.66 -3.06 -4.65
C HIS A 269 11.67 -2.75 -5.78
N THR A 270 11.34 -3.75 -6.60
CA THR A 270 10.32 -3.63 -7.64
C THR A 270 9.40 -4.84 -7.57
N ARG A 271 8.09 -4.62 -7.43
CA ARG A 271 7.08 -5.69 -7.38
C ARG A 271 6.86 -6.32 -8.76
N ASN A 272 6.47 -7.57 -8.78
CA ASN A 272 5.90 -8.19 -9.97
C ASN A 272 4.54 -7.54 -10.32
N SER A 273 4.16 -7.62 -11.58
CA SER A 273 3.01 -6.89 -12.15
C SER A 273 1.67 -7.22 -11.49
N GLU A 274 1.49 -8.44 -10.99
CA GLU A 274 0.29 -8.88 -10.27
C GLU A 274 0.05 -8.12 -8.95
N TYR A 275 1.11 -7.55 -8.35
CA TYR A 275 1.04 -6.75 -7.12
C TYR A 275 1.06 -5.24 -7.36
N THR A 276 0.86 -4.81 -8.62
CA THR A 276 0.84 -3.39 -9.01
C THR A 276 -0.45 -2.98 -9.71
N THR A 277 -1.45 -3.86 -9.73
CA THR A 277 -2.76 -3.60 -10.33
C THR A 277 -3.60 -2.69 -9.44
N ASP A 278 -4.53 -1.95 -10.03
CA ASP A 278 -5.48 -1.14 -9.26
C ASP A 278 -6.27 -1.99 -8.26
N GLU A 279 -6.70 -3.20 -8.66
CA GLU A 279 -7.42 -4.14 -7.80
C GLU A 279 -6.59 -4.58 -6.58
N PHE A 280 -5.27 -4.77 -6.77
CA PHE A 280 -4.37 -5.07 -5.67
C PHE A 280 -4.32 -3.91 -4.66
N TYR A 281 -4.12 -2.68 -5.12
CA TYR A 281 -4.05 -1.51 -4.25
C TYR A 281 -5.40 -1.13 -3.61
N GLU A 282 -6.53 -1.50 -4.22
CA GLU A 282 -7.85 -1.39 -3.61
C GLU A 282 -8.03 -2.36 -2.44
N THR A 283 -7.53 -3.58 -2.61
CA THR A 283 -7.60 -4.62 -1.58
C THR A 283 -6.59 -4.40 -0.46
N TYR A 284 -5.39 -3.91 -0.83
CA TYR A 284 -4.26 -3.69 0.07
C TYR A 284 -3.78 -2.23 -0.01
N PRO A 285 -4.55 -1.26 0.51
CA PRO A 285 -4.20 0.16 0.43
C PRO A 285 -2.91 0.46 1.18
N MET A 286 -1.89 0.89 0.42
CA MET A 286 -0.57 1.17 0.97
C MET A 286 -0.52 2.51 1.70
N GLY A 287 0.24 2.57 2.78
CA GLY A 287 0.52 3.81 3.50
C GLY A 287 1.22 4.84 2.59
N LEU A 288 0.78 6.09 2.64
CA LEU A 288 1.34 7.19 1.85
C LEU A 288 2.70 7.65 2.38
N VAL A 289 2.91 7.50 3.67
CA VAL A 289 4.14 7.84 4.38
C VAL A 289 4.54 6.62 5.21
N SER A 290 5.83 6.30 5.31
CA SER A 290 6.31 5.18 6.13
C SER A 290 5.85 5.31 7.57
N TYR A 291 5.58 4.19 8.23
CA TYR A 291 4.88 4.18 9.54
C TYR A 291 5.63 4.98 10.60
N TYR A 292 6.95 4.84 10.69
CA TYR A 292 7.78 5.59 11.62
C TYR A 292 7.71 7.11 11.43
N LYS A 293 7.40 7.59 10.22
CA LYS A 293 7.23 9.02 9.92
C LYS A 293 5.89 9.57 10.42
N GLN A 294 4.87 8.72 10.53
CA GLN A 294 3.53 9.09 11.03
C GLN A 294 3.41 8.96 12.55
N ASN A 295 4.11 7.97 13.09
CA ASN A 295 4.11 7.64 14.51
C ASN A 295 5.55 7.65 15.00
N PRO A 296 6.21 8.82 15.10
CA PRO A 296 7.53 8.87 15.66
C PRO A 296 7.41 8.39 17.11
N THR A 297 7.78 7.12 17.36
CA THR A 297 8.26 6.74 18.68
C THR A 297 9.54 7.54 18.80
N TYR A 298 9.47 8.70 19.44
CA TYR A 298 10.68 9.39 19.83
C TYR A 298 11.45 8.42 20.70
N ASP A 299 12.45 7.76 20.11
CA ASP A 299 13.52 7.19 20.91
C ASP A 299 13.87 8.28 21.90
N THR A 300 14.10 7.91 23.14
CA THR A 300 14.50 8.87 24.16
C THR A 300 15.53 9.78 23.53
N PRO A 301 15.32 11.11 23.44
CA PRO A 301 16.27 11.99 22.78
C PRO A 301 17.67 11.67 23.26
N LEU A 302 18.67 11.70 22.38
CA LEU A 302 20.04 11.47 22.80
C LEU A 302 20.36 12.36 23.99
N GLU A 303 19.95 13.62 23.92
CA GLU A 303 19.97 14.57 25.05
C GLU A 303 19.14 15.80 24.74
N THR A 304 18.51 16.42 25.77
CA THR A 304 17.98 17.78 25.67
C THR A 304 19.13 18.76 25.87
N MET A 305 19.37 19.62 24.87
CA MET A 305 20.51 20.55 24.91
C MET A 305 20.35 21.61 25.99
N ASN A 306 21.28 21.59 26.95
CA ASN A 306 21.42 22.65 27.96
C ASN A 306 22.46 23.73 27.56
N TRP A 307 23.06 23.60 26.37
CA TRP A 307 24.12 24.49 25.88
C TRP A 307 23.81 24.93 24.45
N GLU A 308 24.40 26.06 24.08
CA GLU A 308 24.20 26.76 22.82
C GLU A 308 25.54 27.19 22.24
N PHE A 309 25.70 26.97 20.93
CA PHE A 309 26.82 27.54 20.19
C PHE A 309 26.30 28.60 19.22
N ASN A 310 26.90 29.76 19.27
CA ASN A 310 26.62 30.87 18.38
C ASN A 310 27.77 31.07 17.43
N TYR A 311 27.49 31.22 16.14
CA TYR A 311 28.47 31.41 15.06
C TYR A 311 28.19 32.65 14.27
N SER A 312 29.24 33.21 13.63
CA SER A 312 29.09 34.25 12.61
C SER A 312 28.72 33.60 11.27
N ALA A 313 27.60 33.97 10.71
CA ALA A 313 27.25 33.63 9.35
C ALA A 313 28.09 34.47 8.35
N ILE A 314 28.21 33.99 7.12
CA ILE A 314 29.00 34.67 6.07
C ILE A 314 28.40 36.04 5.64
N ASP A 315 27.16 36.32 5.99
CA ASP A 315 26.45 37.61 5.81
C ASP A 315 26.61 38.58 6.98
N GLY A 316 27.33 38.14 8.04
CA GLY A 316 27.58 38.92 9.25
C GLY A 316 26.54 38.76 10.37
N ASN A 317 25.45 37.99 10.14
CA ASN A 317 24.46 37.70 11.17
C ASN A 317 25.00 36.68 12.19
N THR A 318 24.39 36.67 13.38
CA THR A 318 24.63 35.61 14.39
C THR A 318 23.63 34.49 14.19
N VAL A 319 24.12 33.26 14.19
CA VAL A 319 23.34 32.03 14.06
C VAL A 319 23.55 31.15 15.27
N SER A 320 22.47 30.74 15.91
CA SER A 320 22.47 29.82 17.07
C SER A 320 22.19 28.38 16.64
N THR A 321 22.86 27.43 17.31
CA THR A 321 22.53 26.00 17.18
C THR A 321 21.26 25.62 17.93
N LYS A 322 20.77 26.48 18.81
CA LYS A 322 19.55 26.23 19.59
C LYS A 322 18.28 26.44 18.74
N ALA A 323 17.27 25.64 18.98
CA ALA A 323 15.98 25.78 18.32
C ALA A 323 15.32 27.13 18.65
N ASN A 324 14.65 27.70 17.68
CA ASN A 324 13.93 28.99 17.79
C ASN A 324 12.44 28.81 17.42
N GLY A 325 11.89 27.66 17.79
CA GLY A 325 10.56 27.22 17.37
C GLY A 325 10.55 26.42 16.06
N LYS A 326 11.71 26.34 15.38
CA LYS A 326 11.93 25.48 14.22
C LYS A 326 12.96 24.41 14.56
N SER A 327 12.83 23.25 13.93
CA SER A 327 13.87 22.22 13.96
C SER A 327 15.15 22.68 13.28
N LYS A 328 16.28 22.04 13.58
CA LYS A 328 17.56 22.38 12.96
C LYS A 328 18.29 21.15 12.42
N LEU A 329 18.90 21.32 11.26
CA LEU A 329 19.90 20.41 10.72
C LEU A 329 21.24 21.13 10.74
N LEU A 330 22.10 20.75 11.69
CA LEU A 330 23.47 21.25 11.71
C LEU A 330 24.34 20.35 10.83
N ILE A 331 25.13 20.94 9.94
CA ILE A 331 26.05 20.21 9.04
C ILE A 331 27.46 20.72 9.30
N TYR A 332 28.21 20.01 10.13
CA TYR A 332 29.63 20.28 10.30
C TYR A 332 30.39 19.77 9.09
N PHE A 333 30.87 20.69 8.26
CA PHE A 333 31.46 20.37 6.98
C PHE A 333 32.93 20.82 6.88
N SER A 334 33.63 20.22 5.92
CA SER A 334 34.97 20.67 5.49
C SER A 334 34.93 21.10 4.02
N THR A 335 35.49 22.28 3.71
CA THR A 335 35.57 22.80 2.35
C THR A 335 36.36 21.88 1.40
N ASN A 336 37.25 21.04 1.95
CA ASN A 336 38.10 20.10 1.20
C ASN A 336 37.47 18.71 1.04
N CYS A 337 36.30 18.45 1.60
CA CYS A 337 35.66 17.14 1.60
C CYS A 337 34.62 16.97 0.47
N GLY A 338 34.80 15.93 -0.37
CA GLY A 338 33.89 15.61 -1.45
C GLY A 338 32.48 15.25 -0.97
N ASN A 339 32.38 14.49 0.12
CA ASN A 339 31.10 14.12 0.75
C ASN A 339 30.32 15.35 1.27
N SER A 340 31.04 16.32 1.88
CA SER A 340 30.43 17.59 2.31
C SER A 340 29.85 18.37 1.14
N ARG A 341 30.53 18.41 -0.01
CA ARG A 341 30.03 19.04 -1.25
C ARG A 341 28.75 18.37 -1.75
N ALA A 342 28.74 17.03 -1.81
CA ALA A 342 27.62 16.27 -2.30
C ALA A 342 26.37 16.45 -1.42
N VAL A 343 26.51 16.32 -0.10
CA VAL A 343 25.41 16.49 0.85
C VAL A 343 24.84 17.91 0.81
N ILE A 344 25.70 18.94 0.91
CA ILE A 344 25.23 20.33 0.90
C ILE A 344 24.56 20.69 -0.43
N LYS A 345 25.11 20.24 -1.56
CA LYS A 345 24.51 20.46 -2.87
C LYS A 345 23.11 19.80 -2.97
N SER A 346 22.95 18.59 -2.48
CA SER A 346 21.64 17.89 -2.52
C SER A 346 20.56 18.58 -1.70
N LEU A 347 20.91 19.23 -0.59
CA LEU A 347 20.00 19.97 0.28
C LEU A 347 19.72 21.40 -0.23
N SER A 348 20.62 21.98 -1.01
CA SER A 348 20.54 23.38 -1.45
C SER A 348 19.36 23.66 -2.38
N ASP A 349 18.88 22.66 -3.12
CA ASP A 349 17.72 22.74 -4.01
C ASP A 349 16.38 22.56 -3.27
N LYS A 350 16.45 22.25 -1.97
CA LYS A 350 15.25 21.98 -1.14
C LYS A 350 14.92 23.18 -0.28
N LYS A 351 13.62 23.44 -0.13
CA LYS A 351 13.09 24.52 0.70
C LYS A 351 12.22 23.96 1.82
N TYR A 352 12.52 24.33 3.05
CA TYR A 352 11.77 23.91 4.23
C TYR A 352 11.30 25.14 5.01
N THR A 353 10.06 25.15 5.47
CA THR A 353 9.46 26.26 6.22
C THR A 353 9.76 26.19 7.71
N ASP A 354 9.82 24.97 8.27
CA ASP A 354 9.95 24.72 9.71
C ASP A 354 11.32 24.12 10.10
N LEU A 355 12.31 24.27 9.22
CA LEU A 355 13.67 23.80 9.41
C LEU A 355 14.68 24.88 9.04
N ASP A 356 15.66 25.12 9.91
CA ASP A 356 16.85 25.85 9.56
C ASP A 356 17.99 24.86 9.29
N ILE A 357 18.59 24.93 8.09
CA ILE A 357 19.78 24.16 7.73
C ILE A 357 20.99 25.05 7.91
N ILE A 358 21.90 24.67 8.82
CA ILE A 358 23.09 25.45 9.18
C ILE A 358 24.35 24.65 8.85
N ALA A 359 25.10 25.09 7.86
CA ALA A 359 26.39 24.54 7.50
C ALA A 359 27.50 25.25 8.30
N ILE A 360 28.13 24.51 9.22
CA ILE A 360 29.16 25.00 10.15
C ILE A 360 30.53 24.53 9.65
N ASN A 361 31.38 25.48 9.30
CA ASN A 361 32.72 25.13 8.85
C ASN A 361 33.61 24.60 9.99
N ALA A 362 33.99 23.33 9.91
CA ALA A 362 34.77 22.64 10.94
C ALA A 362 36.25 22.52 10.65
N ASN A 363 36.72 22.88 9.45
CA ASN A 363 38.15 22.85 9.09
C ASN A 363 38.84 24.20 9.10
N GLN A 364 38.22 25.20 9.76
CA GLN A 364 38.77 26.54 9.94
C GLN A 364 39.16 27.25 8.62
N ALA A 365 38.40 27.00 7.56
CA ALA A 365 38.59 27.71 6.31
C ALA A 365 38.29 29.21 6.47
N SER A 366 38.93 30.04 5.66
CA SER A 366 38.72 31.49 5.66
C SER A 366 37.28 31.85 5.25
N LEU A 367 36.83 33.06 5.58
CA LEU A 367 35.52 33.58 5.13
C LEU A 367 35.38 33.49 3.60
N ASP A 368 36.45 33.82 2.86
CA ASP A 368 36.42 33.82 1.39
C ASP A 368 36.35 32.40 0.82
N ASP A 369 36.99 31.42 1.47
CA ASP A 369 36.86 30.00 1.07
C ASP A 369 35.43 29.48 1.30
N VAL A 370 34.81 29.84 2.43
CA VAL A 370 33.42 29.44 2.72
C VAL A 370 32.43 30.12 1.77
N LYS A 371 32.64 31.41 1.44
CA LYS A 371 31.83 32.09 0.42
C LYS A 371 31.99 31.45 -0.96
N THR A 372 33.21 31.08 -1.35
CA THR A 372 33.46 30.37 -2.61
C THR A 372 32.77 29.01 -2.62
N PHE A 373 32.82 28.28 -1.50
CA PHE A 373 32.16 27.01 -1.35
C PHE A 373 30.62 27.15 -1.47
N LYS A 374 30.02 28.14 -0.77
CA LYS A 374 28.60 28.43 -0.89
C LYS A 374 28.20 28.75 -2.33
N ASN A 375 28.94 29.60 -3.00
CA ASN A 375 28.63 30.00 -4.38
C ASN A 375 28.69 28.84 -5.38
N THR A 376 29.48 27.81 -5.07
CA THR A 376 29.66 26.64 -5.96
C THR A 376 28.69 25.50 -5.64
N TYR A 377 28.41 25.24 -4.38
CA TYR A 377 27.70 24.05 -3.91
C TYR A 377 26.47 24.35 -3.06
N GLY A 378 26.30 25.59 -2.58
CA GLY A 378 25.23 25.99 -1.67
C GLY A 378 24.14 26.82 -2.35
N SER A 379 23.16 27.22 -1.55
CA SER A 379 22.12 28.20 -1.89
C SER A 379 21.73 29.02 -0.66
N ASP A 380 20.77 29.93 -0.83
CA ASP A 380 20.22 30.73 0.27
C ASP A 380 19.29 29.90 1.20
N ASN A 381 18.98 28.66 0.84
CA ASN A 381 18.24 27.73 1.70
C ASN A 381 19.12 27.11 2.82
N VAL A 382 20.44 27.31 2.74
CA VAL A 382 21.41 26.83 3.73
C VAL A 382 22.19 28.02 4.28
N ILE A 383 22.17 28.18 5.59
CA ILE A 383 22.92 29.23 6.30
C ILE A 383 24.36 28.75 6.50
N PHE A 384 25.33 29.49 5.98
CA PHE A 384 26.74 29.13 6.12
C PHE A 384 27.42 29.97 7.20
N THR A 385 28.20 29.31 8.05
CA THR A 385 29.03 29.95 9.09
C THR A 385 30.50 29.68 8.87
N TYR A 386 31.35 30.51 9.48
CA TYR A 386 32.81 30.39 9.42
C TYR A 386 33.43 30.67 10.77
N GLY A 387 34.68 30.18 10.94
CA GLY A 387 35.46 30.42 12.14
C GLY A 387 34.98 29.65 13.39
N ASN A 388 35.44 30.08 14.53
CA ASN A 388 35.07 29.54 15.83
C ASN A 388 33.69 30.05 16.27
N SER A 389 33.08 29.40 17.26
CA SER A 389 31.90 29.96 17.90
C SER A 389 32.21 31.29 18.58
N LEU A 390 31.20 32.13 18.81
CA LEU A 390 31.40 33.47 19.37
C LEU A 390 31.95 33.46 20.81
N ASN A 391 31.86 32.32 21.51
CA ASN A 391 32.51 32.12 22.81
C ASN A 391 33.99 31.64 22.70
N GLY A 392 34.56 31.58 21.48
CA GLY A 392 35.93 31.18 21.21
C GLY A 392 36.17 29.69 21.06
N THR A 393 35.15 28.82 21.22
CA THR A 393 35.32 27.37 21.05
C THR A 393 35.42 27.00 19.58
N MET A 394 36.33 26.13 19.24
CA MET A 394 36.47 25.65 17.84
C MET A 394 35.25 24.89 17.38
N ALA A 395 34.79 25.13 16.14
CA ALA A 395 33.65 24.42 15.55
C ALA A 395 33.86 22.89 15.54
N SER A 396 35.09 22.41 15.30
CA SER A 396 35.41 20.98 15.40
C SER A 396 35.25 20.42 16.81
N SER A 397 35.59 21.18 17.86
CA SER A 397 35.39 20.75 19.24
C SER A 397 33.89 20.68 19.59
N ASN A 398 33.10 21.66 19.14
CA ASN A 398 31.65 21.67 19.33
C ASN A 398 30.98 20.48 18.62
N MET A 399 31.46 20.14 17.40
CA MET A 399 31.01 18.96 16.67
C MET A 399 31.24 17.66 17.44
N TRP A 400 32.42 17.51 18.09
CA TRP A 400 32.74 16.31 18.85
C TRP A 400 31.81 16.13 20.08
N ASN A 401 31.30 17.21 20.67
CA ASN A 401 30.30 17.09 21.75
C ASN A 401 29.05 16.33 21.27
N TYR A 402 28.57 16.60 20.06
CA TYR A 402 27.44 15.87 19.48
C TYR A 402 27.78 14.42 19.14
N VAL A 403 28.99 14.18 18.60
CA VAL A 403 29.43 12.82 18.27
C VAL A 403 29.52 11.96 19.53
N TYR A 404 30.05 12.49 20.64
CA TYR A 404 30.17 11.77 21.91
C TYR A 404 28.82 11.51 22.59
N MET A 405 27.79 12.32 22.34
CA MET A 405 26.42 12.01 22.79
C MET A 405 25.92 10.70 22.16
N LYS A 406 26.24 10.48 20.87
CA LYS A 406 25.83 9.26 20.21
C LYS A 406 26.68 8.06 20.63
N ASP A 407 27.98 8.23 20.63
CA ASP A 407 28.94 7.17 20.96
C ASP A 407 30.22 7.78 21.55
N SER A 408 30.36 7.67 22.88
CA SER A 408 31.50 8.20 23.63
C SER A 408 32.83 7.48 23.33
N SER A 409 32.78 6.31 22.69
CA SER A 409 33.97 5.54 22.30
C SER A 409 34.54 5.92 20.92
N MET A 410 33.81 6.75 20.16
CA MET A 410 34.20 7.12 18.81
C MET A 410 35.47 7.95 18.77
N SER A 411 36.48 7.49 18.05
CA SER A 411 37.80 8.14 17.95
C SER A 411 38.11 8.76 16.58
N SER A 412 37.26 8.49 15.57
CA SER A 412 37.40 9.05 14.23
C SER A 412 36.04 9.25 13.59
N ILE A 413 35.92 10.22 12.69
CA ILE A 413 34.72 10.56 11.96
C ILE A 413 34.98 10.81 10.49
N TYR A 414 33.91 10.72 9.69
CA TYR A 414 33.91 11.18 8.30
C TYR A 414 33.05 12.44 8.18
N TYR A 415 33.52 13.44 7.47
CA TYR A 415 32.72 14.62 7.12
C TYR A 415 31.72 14.31 6.03
N PRO A 416 30.51 14.98 6.04
CA PRO A 416 30.05 15.88 7.09
C PRO A 416 29.57 15.11 8.33
N VAL A 417 29.53 15.79 9.48
CA VAL A 417 28.74 15.35 10.63
C VAL A 417 27.44 16.12 10.61
N MET A 418 26.33 15.40 10.64
CA MET A 418 24.99 15.99 10.66
C MET A 418 24.31 15.74 12.00
N VAL A 419 23.74 16.80 12.59
CA VAL A 419 23.03 16.77 13.87
C VAL A 419 21.59 17.18 13.62
N TYR A 420 20.67 16.32 13.98
CA TYR A 420 19.24 16.51 13.84
C TYR A 420 18.65 16.95 15.19
N ILE A 421 18.14 18.17 15.24
CA ILE A 421 17.60 18.80 16.46
C ILE A 421 16.13 19.13 16.21
N ASP A 422 15.26 18.65 17.09
CA ASP A 422 13.85 18.98 17.00
C ASP A 422 13.54 20.42 17.49
N LYS A 423 12.31 20.87 17.28
CA LYS A 423 11.85 22.21 17.67
C LYS A 423 11.90 22.49 19.17
N ASN A 424 12.12 21.47 20.02
CA ASN A 424 12.18 21.55 21.48
C ASN A 424 13.63 21.48 22.01
N ASP A 425 14.64 21.65 21.15
CA ASP A 425 16.06 21.55 21.46
C ASP A 425 16.57 20.15 21.83
N ASN A 426 15.86 19.09 21.48
CA ASN A 426 16.33 17.74 21.69
C ASN A 426 17.25 17.33 20.51
N VAL A 427 18.45 16.84 20.81
CA VAL A 427 19.30 16.17 19.84
C VAL A 427 18.75 14.78 19.60
N GLN A 428 18.16 14.57 18.44
CA GLN A 428 17.47 13.33 18.10
C GLN A 428 18.39 12.32 17.44
N GLN A 429 19.30 12.77 16.57
CA GLN A 429 20.21 11.90 15.84
C GLN A 429 21.51 12.65 15.48
N VAL A 430 22.61 11.90 15.39
CA VAL A 430 23.89 12.34 14.86
C VAL A 430 24.39 11.32 13.84
N THR A 431 24.75 11.77 12.64
CA THR A 431 25.32 10.92 11.58
C THR A 431 26.66 11.45 11.11
N THR A 432 27.50 10.56 10.58
CA THR A 432 28.83 10.92 10.04
C THR A 432 29.00 10.40 8.61
N GLY A 433 29.71 11.14 7.77
CA GLY A 433 29.98 10.77 6.38
C GLY A 433 28.85 11.11 5.41
N TYR A 434 28.96 10.57 4.20
CA TYR A 434 27.98 10.78 3.14
C TYR A 434 26.67 10.09 3.46
N GLN A 435 25.58 10.82 3.23
CA GLN A 435 24.23 10.29 3.26
C GLN A 435 23.49 10.72 1.99
N GLU A 436 22.74 9.81 1.40
CA GLU A 436 21.82 10.14 0.30
C GLU A 436 20.74 11.13 0.77
N LEU A 437 20.28 12.01 -0.13
CA LEU A 437 19.25 12.99 0.19
C LEU A 437 17.98 12.35 0.77
N SER A 438 17.58 11.21 0.24
CA SER A 438 16.42 10.44 0.73
C SER A 438 16.59 10.02 2.19
N VAL A 439 17.78 9.59 2.59
CA VAL A 439 18.09 9.21 3.99
C VAL A 439 18.04 10.43 4.90
N ILE A 440 18.63 11.57 4.46
CA ILE A 440 18.58 12.81 5.22
C ILE A 440 17.13 13.28 5.40
N GLN A 441 16.33 13.24 4.33
CA GLN A 441 14.91 13.59 4.39
C GLN A 441 14.13 12.67 5.31
N ASN A 442 14.41 11.37 5.29
CA ASN A 442 13.82 10.42 6.21
C ASN A 442 14.12 10.76 7.67
N TYR A 443 15.38 11.09 8.00
CA TYR A 443 15.75 11.51 9.34
C TYR A 443 15.10 12.84 9.75
N LEU A 444 14.98 13.80 8.84
CA LEU A 444 14.30 15.07 9.10
C LEU A 444 12.80 14.85 9.37
N GLU A 445 12.15 13.98 8.63
CA GLU A 445 10.75 13.63 8.87
C GLU A 445 10.58 12.89 10.19
N TYR A 446 11.41 11.88 10.45
CA TYR A 446 11.33 11.03 11.64
C TYR A 446 11.70 11.77 12.92
N TYR A 447 12.88 12.40 12.95
CA TYR A 447 13.42 13.00 14.17
C TYR A 447 12.99 14.45 14.39
N CYS A 448 12.69 15.18 13.33
CA CYS A 448 12.42 16.62 13.41
C CYS A 448 10.98 16.98 13.04
N GLY A 449 10.16 16.04 12.61
CA GLY A 449 8.78 16.27 12.17
C GLY A 449 8.66 17.12 10.89
N ILE A 450 9.72 17.19 10.09
CA ILE A 450 9.79 17.99 8.86
C ILE A 450 9.20 17.20 7.71
N GLN A 451 7.98 17.51 7.32
CA GLN A 451 7.33 16.86 6.18
C GLN A 451 7.96 17.29 4.85
N ASN A 452 8.20 16.32 3.99
CA ASN A 452 8.64 16.59 2.62
C ASN A 452 7.47 17.22 1.82
N GLU A 453 7.69 18.42 1.25
CA GLU A 453 6.65 19.13 0.47
C GLU A 453 6.22 18.37 -0.81
N ASP A 454 7.01 17.37 -1.24
CA ASP A 454 6.73 16.55 -2.43
C ASP A 454 5.78 15.37 -2.14
N SER A 455 5.35 15.15 -0.90
CA SER A 455 4.41 14.07 -0.57
C SER A 455 3.01 14.41 -1.04
N VAL A 456 2.44 13.54 -1.87
CA VAL A 456 1.11 13.71 -2.45
C VAL A 456 0.21 12.51 -2.14
N PHE A 457 -1.10 12.75 -2.17
CA PHE A 457 -2.12 11.71 -2.21
C PHE A 457 -3.03 11.89 -3.41
N THR A 458 -3.68 10.83 -3.83
CA THR A 458 -4.65 10.86 -4.92
C THR A 458 -6.05 10.55 -4.40
N VAL A 459 -7.04 11.20 -5.02
CA VAL A 459 -8.46 10.83 -4.91
C VAL A 459 -8.91 10.42 -6.30
N LYS A 460 -9.27 9.14 -6.44
CA LYS A 460 -9.81 8.55 -7.67
C LYS A 460 -11.32 8.51 -7.57
N TYR A 461 -12.01 8.97 -8.61
CA TYR A 461 -13.47 8.95 -8.70
C TYR A 461 -13.89 7.97 -9.79
N ARG A 462 -14.69 6.97 -9.43
CA ARG A 462 -15.16 5.93 -10.34
C ARG A 462 -16.66 6.02 -10.59
N PRO A 463 -17.10 5.83 -11.83
CA PRO A 463 -18.51 5.97 -12.21
C PRO A 463 -19.43 4.91 -11.59
N ASN A 464 -18.92 3.72 -11.25
CA ASN A 464 -19.65 2.64 -10.58
C ASN A 464 -21.03 2.37 -11.20
N GLY A 465 -21.06 2.06 -12.49
CA GLY A 465 -22.27 1.85 -13.29
C GLY A 465 -22.80 3.10 -13.99
N GLY A 466 -22.23 4.27 -13.76
CA GLY A 466 -22.44 5.47 -14.58
C GLY A 466 -21.56 5.49 -15.83
N ASP A 467 -21.87 6.40 -16.76
CA ASP A 467 -21.10 6.63 -17.98
C ASP A 467 -19.92 7.57 -17.70
N GLY A 468 -18.76 7.28 -18.28
CA GLY A 468 -17.55 8.11 -18.20
C GLY A 468 -16.34 7.35 -17.65
N ASP A 469 -15.17 8.00 -17.78
CA ASP A 469 -13.90 7.43 -17.35
C ASP A 469 -13.57 7.80 -15.90
N GLU A 470 -12.68 7.04 -15.27
CA GLU A 470 -12.13 7.35 -13.95
C GLU A 470 -11.46 8.73 -13.94
N ILE A 471 -11.72 9.51 -12.91
CA ILE A 471 -11.08 10.82 -12.69
C ILE A 471 -10.10 10.69 -11.53
N VAL A 472 -8.84 11.07 -11.77
CA VAL A 472 -7.80 11.11 -10.75
C VAL A 472 -7.42 12.55 -10.44
N LYS A 473 -7.45 12.91 -9.15
CA LYS A 473 -6.99 14.20 -8.64
C LYS A 473 -5.83 13.97 -7.67
N THR A 474 -4.75 14.73 -7.85
CA THR A 474 -3.56 14.68 -7.00
C THR A 474 -3.52 15.93 -6.12
N TYR A 475 -3.26 15.74 -4.84
CA TYR A 475 -3.19 16.79 -3.84
C TYR A 475 -1.89 16.65 -3.04
N ASN A 476 -1.33 17.77 -2.60
CA ASN A 476 -0.23 17.75 -1.63
C ASN A 476 -0.75 17.26 -0.27
N MET A 477 0.05 16.50 0.48
CA MET A 477 -0.35 15.97 1.80
C MET A 477 -0.78 17.03 2.81
N LYS A 478 -0.23 18.26 2.72
CA LYS A 478 -0.61 19.40 3.56
C LYS A 478 -1.92 20.09 3.10
N SER A 479 -2.45 19.74 1.94
CA SER A 479 -3.68 20.32 1.40
C SER A 479 -4.91 19.52 1.81
N THR A 480 -6.07 20.14 1.70
CA THR A 480 -7.37 19.51 1.87
C THR A 480 -7.99 19.29 0.50
N ALA A 481 -8.34 18.04 0.19
CA ALA A 481 -9.12 17.72 -1.01
C ALA A 481 -10.60 17.96 -0.72
N GLU A 482 -11.28 18.62 -1.65
CA GLU A 482 -12.73 18.74 -1.65
C GLU A 482 -13.33 17.71 -2.60
N VAL A 483 -14.29 16.93 -2.10
CA VAL A 483 -14.96 15.87 -2.85
C VAL A 483 -15.77 16.48 -4.00
N LEU A 484 -15.51 16.00 -5.22
CA LEU A 484 -16.04 16.54 -6.46
C LEU A 484 -17.56 16.39 -6.55
N ASN A 485 -18.17 17.33 -7.29
CA ASN A 485 -19.51 17.15 -7.83
C ASN A 485 -19.51 15.94 -8.78
N ASN A 486 -20.68 15.30 -8.92
CA ASN A 486 -20.80 14.15 -9.79
C ASN A 486 -20.65 14.52 -11.28
N PRO A 487 -19.62 14.03 -11.98
CA PRO A 487 -19.45 14.27 -13.42
C PRO A 487 -20.11 13.19 -14.29
N TYR A 488 -20.63 12.12 -13.69
CA TYR A 488 -21.13 10.93 -14.37
C TYR A 488 -22.65 10.99 -14.56
N ASN A 489 -23.13 10.30 -15.59
CA ASN A 489 -24.54 10.08 -15.81
C ASN A 489 -24.86 8.58 -15.70
N ASN A 490 -25.95 8.21 -15.04
CA ASN A 490 -26.45 6.85 -14.99
C ASN A 490 -27.93 6.85 -15.32
N THR A 491 -28.26 6.44 -16.54
CA THR A 491 -29.63 6.50 -17.06
C THR A 491 -30.60 5.69 -16.18
N GLY A 492 -31.62 6.36 -15.64
CA GLY A 492 -32.60 5.76 -14.76
C GLY A 492 -32.21 5.74 -13.28
N TYR A 493 -31.14 6.44 -12.91
CA TYR A 493 -30.65 6.54 -11.55
C TYR A 493 -30.34 7.98 -11.13
N VAL A 494 -30.41 8.24 -9.83
CA VAL A 494 -30.02 9.50 -9.18
C VAL A 494 -28.72 9.28 -8.41
N PHE A 495 -27.79 10.20 -8.58
CA PHE A 495 -26.56 10.19 -7.78
C PHE A 495 -26.85 10.57 -6.32
N LYS A 496 -26.36 9.76 -5.38
CA LYS A 496 -26.56 9.94 -3.92
C LYS A 496 -25.33 10.50 -3.21
N GLY A 497 -24.15 10.26 -3.75
CA GLY A 497 -22.88 10.61 -3.14
C GLY A 497 -21.79 9.61 -3.53
N TRP A 498 -20.71 9.64 -2.82
CA TRP A 498 -19.52 8.84 -3.04
C TRP A 498 -19.31 7.86 -1.89
N ASN A 499 -18.75 6.68 -2.15
CA ASN A 499 -18.41 5.72 -1.12
C ASN A 499 -17.03 5.11 -1.39
N THR A 500 -16.29 4.76 -0.34
CA THR A 500 -14.96 4.13 -0.48
C THR A 500 -15.01 2.69 -0.97
N LYS A 501 -16.20 2.08 -1.03
CA LYS A 501 -16.43 0.76 -1.61
C LYS A 501 -17.51 0.82 -2.68
N PHE A 502 -17.35 0.00 -3.73
CA PHE A 502 -18.27 -0.04 -4.87
C PHE A 502 -19.70 -0.46 -4.47
N ASP A 503 -19.83 -1.33 -3.47
CA ASP A 503 -21.10 -1.86 -2.94
C ASP A 503 -21.79 -0.92 -1.92
N GLY A 504 -21.18 0.23 -1.61
CA GLY A 504 -21.71 1.20 -0.65
C GLY A 504 -21.48 0.86 0.82
N SER A 505 -20.75 -0.22 1.15
CA SER A 505 -20.51 -0.66 2.54
C SER A 505 -19.34 0.07 3.24
N GLY A 506 -18.61 0.94 2.52
CA GLY A 506 -17.51 1.74 3.06
C GLY A 506 -17.95 3.10 3.61
N ASP A 507 -16.99 4.01 3.75
CA ASP A 507 -17.24 5.38 4.21
C ASP A 507 -17.94 6.19 3.12
N PHE A 508 -19.01 6.90 3.53
CA PHE A 508 -19.81 7.71 2.62
C PHE A 508 -19.38 9.18 2.66
N TYR A 509 -19.24 9.79 1.47
CA TYR A 509 -18.89 11.19 1.28
C TYR A 509 -19.95 11.91 0.46
N THR A 510 -20.40 13.05 0.94
CA THR A 510 -21.21 14.00 0.16
C THR A 510 -20.30 14.88 -0.70
N VAL A 511 -20.88 15.47 -1.75
CA VAL A 511 -20.19 16.51 -2.53
C VAL A 511 -19.76 17.66 -1.62
N GLY A 512 -18.54 18.15 -1.79
CA GLY A 512 -17.97 19.20 -0.96
C GLY A 512 -17.40 18.73 0.39
N SER A 513 -17.52 17.44 0.75
CA SER A 513 -16.83 16.87 1.91
C SER A 513 -15.32 17.11 1.80
N LYS A 514 -14.65 17.27 2.93
CA LYS A 514 -13.22 17.57 2.98
C LYS A 514 -12.42 16.35 3.44
N ILE A 515 -11.36 16.03 2.71
CA ILE A 515 -10.39 14.97 3.02
C ILE A 515 -9.06 15.64 3.34
N SER A 516 -8.56 15.47 4.56
CA SER A 516 -7.29 16.03 5.02
C SER A 516 -6.44 14.93 5.64
N ASN A 517 -5.13 14.95 5.37
CA ASN A 517 -4.14 14.00 5.91
C ASN A 517 -4.56 12.52 5.81
N PRO A 518 -4.98 12.03 4.63
CA PRO A 518 -5.34 10.64 4.50
C PRO A 518 -4.11 9.74 4.66
N LYS A 519 -4.29 8.59 5.32
CA LYS A 519 -3.19 7.61 5.49
C LYS A 519 -2.88 6.85 4.20
N THR A 520 -3.85 6.75 3.28
CA THR A 520 -3.74 6.05 1.99
C THR A 520 -4.33 6.90 0.87
N ASN A 521 -4.03 6.55 -0.38
CA ASN A 521 -4.81 7.06 -1.52
C ASN A 521 -6.28 6.67 -1.37
N ILE A 522 -7.18 7.54 -1.81
CA ILE A 522 -8.61 7.37 -1.66
C ILE A 522 -9.22 6.99 -3.01
N ILE A 523 -10.09 5.99 -3.00
CA ILE A 523 -10.93 5.64 -4.15
C ILE A 523 -12.38 5.87 -3.75
N LEU A 524 -13.11 6.62 -4.56
CA LEU A 524 -14.50 6.98 -4.35
C LEU A 524 -15.34 6.45 -5.51
N TYR A 525 -16.32 5.63 -5.19
CA TYR A 525 -17.28 5.04 -6.13
C TYR A 525 -18.59 5.79 -6.07
N ALA A 526 -19.11 6.24 -7.21
CA ALA A 526 -20.41 6.86 -7.29
C ALA A 526 -21.51 5.90 -6.76
N GLN A 527 -22.36 6.41 -5.91
CA GLN A 527 -23.50 5.66 -5.39
C GLN A 527 -24.77 6.13 -6.08
N TRP A 528 -25.55 5.17 -6.53
CA TRP A 528 -26.71 5.40 -7.36
C TRP A 528 -27.97 4.82 -6.74
N GLU A 529 -29.05 5.58 -6.76
CA GLU A 529 -30.39 5.13 -6.41
C GLU A 529 -31.26 5.08 -7.66
N LYS A 530 -31.91 3.96 -7.90
CA LYS A 530 -32.79 3.83 -9.06
C LYS A 530 -33.93 4.85 -8.98
N PHE A 531 -34.18 5.56 -10.07
CA PHE A 531 -35.34 6.42 -10.18
C PHE A 531 -36.62 5.61 -9.83
N LYS A 532 -37.35 6.06 -8.84
CA LYS A 532 -38.68 5.54 -8.59
C LYS A 532 -39.56 6.09 -9.72
N GLN A 533 -39.92 5.23 -10.66
CA GLN A 533 -40.88 5.63 -11.70
C GLN A 533 -42.19 5.95 -11.00
N LEU A 534 -42.63 7.19 -11.13
CA LEU A 534 -43.94 7.59 -10.61
C LEU A 534 -45.05 6.84 -11.36
N GLU A 535 -46.15 6.58 -10.68
CA GLU A 535 -47.33 6.01 -11.31
C GLU A 535 -47.89 6.94 -12.39
N ASN A 536 -48.58 6.34 -13.35
CA ASN A 536 -49.25 7.12 -14.39
C ASN A 536 -50.35 7.97 -13.76
N VAL A 537 -50.39 9.25 -14.16
CA VAL A 537 -51.44 10.17 -13.76
C VAL A 537 -52.80 9.62 -14.19
N LYS A 538 -53.73 9.46 -13.25
CA LYS A 538 -55.10 9.12 -13.54
C LYS A 538 -55.93 10.38 -13.65
N LEU A 539 -56.45 10.63 -14.84
CA LEU A 539 -57.30 11.81 -15.10
C LEU A 539 -58.70 11.57 -14.51
N GLY A 540 -59.22 12.58 -13.82
CA GLY A 540 -60.58 12.64 -13.36
C GLY A 540 -61.54 13.15 -14.43
N GLU A 541 -62.75 13.48 -14.01
CA GLU A 541 -63.75 14.06 -14.95
C GLU A 541 -63.39 15.45 -15.43
N PHE A 542 -63.62 15.68 -16.72
CA PHE A 542 -63.51 17.01 -17.34
C PHE A 542 -64.84 17.73 -17.20
N LYS A 543 -64.81 19.00 -16.75
CA LYS A 543 -66.01 19.82 -16.61
C LYS A 543 -65.88 21.09 -17.43
N ASN A 544 -66.85 21.31 -18.33
CA ASN A 544 -66.99 22.57 -19.00
C ASN A 544 -67.61 23.59 -18.05
N THR A 545 -66.98 24.73 -17.89
CA THR A 545 -67.44 25.84 -17.07
C THR A 545 -67.48 27.13 -17.90
N LYS A 546 -68.09 28.19 -17.40
CA LYS A 546 -68.04 29.52 -18.04
C LYS A 546 -66.62 30.12 -18.13
N ASP A 547 -65.70 29.61 -17.34
CA ASP A 547 -64.32 30.09 -17.23
C ASP A 547 -63.32 29.23 -17.98
N GLY A 548 -63.75 28.12 -18.62
CA GLY A 548 -62.90 27.18 -19.36
C GLY A 548 -63.16 25.72 -19.00
N ILE A 549 -62.30 24.85 -19.45
CA ILE A 549 -62.37 23.39 -19.13
C ILE A 549 -61.59 23.15 -17.85
N VAL A 550 -62.29 22.61 -16.83
CA VAL A 550 -61.64 22.14 -15.59
C VAL A 550 -61.14 20.74 -15.80
N ILE A 551 -59.86 20.55 -15.56
CA ILE A 551 -59.14 19.26 -15.63
C ILE A 551 -58.76 18.89 -14.19
N ASN A 552 -59.08 17.67 -13.75
CA ASN A 552 -58.67 17.15 -12.46
C ASN A 552 -57.90 15.85 -12.68
N TRP A 553 -57.04 15.50 -11.75
CA TRP A 553 -56.31 14.22 -11.73
C TRP A 553 -56.10 13.76 -10.29
N GLU A 554 -55.82 12.48 -10.12
CA GLU A 554 -55.46 11.90 -8.81
C GLU A 554 -54.01 12.30 -8.47
N GLU A 555 -53.73 12.53 -7.20
CA GLU A 555 -52.39 12.78 -6.71
C GLU A 555 -51.50 11.55 -6.97
N VAL A 556 -50.29 11.79 -7.51
CA VAL A 556 -49.30 10.76 -7.72
C VAL A 556 -48.27 10.86 -6.61
N GLU A 557 -48.16 9.79 -5.80
CA GLU A 557 -47.23 9.76 -4.69
C GLU A 557 -45.78 10.00 -5.15
N GLY A 558 -45.11 11.02 -4.61
CA GLY A 558 -43.75 11.42 -4.93
C GLY A 558 -43.64 12.40 -6.10
N ALA A 559 -44.77 12.86 -6.70
CA ALA A 559 -44.73 13.95 -7.66
C ALA A 559 -44.62 15.29 -6.94
N GLU A 560 -43.59 16.07 -7.29
CA GLU A 560 -43.40 17.43 -6.73
C GLU A 560 -44.27 18.48 -7.44
N ASN A 561 -44.55 18.27 -8.72
CA ASN A 561 -45.40 19.11 -9.53
C ASN A 561 -45.83 18.37 -10.80
N TYR A 562 -46.79 18.99 -11.55
CA TYR A 562 -47.33 18.45 -12.80
C TYR A 562 -47.12 19.42 -13.93
N ILE A 563 -47.02 18.91 -15.16
CA ILE A 563 -47.06 19.67 -16.40
C ILE A 563 -48.30 19.26 -17.19
N VAL A 564 -49.11 20.22 -17.56
CA VAL A 564 -50.35 19.93 -18.33
C VAL A 564 -50.09 20.21 -19.80
N TYR A 565 -50.37 19.19 -20.61
CA TYR A 565 -50.28 19.28 -22.06
C TYR A 565 -51.67 19.23 -22.69
N ARG A 566 -51.84 19.96 -23.78
CA ARG A 566 -53.02 19.90 -24.63
C ARG A 566 -52.63 19.58 -26.06
N ARG A 567 -53.52 18.83 -26.75
CA ARG A 567 -53.42 18.61 -28.20
C ARG A 567 -54.79 18.75 -28.82
N ILE A 568 -54.91 19.54 -29.88
CA ILE A 568 -56.11 19.57 -30.75
C ILE A 568 -56.03 18.34 -31.73
N PRO A 569 -57.16 17.80 -32.20
CA PRO A 569 -57.15 16.70 -33.17
C PRO A 569 -56.29 17.05 -34.37
N GLY A 570 -55.32 16.14 -34.73
CA GLY A 570 -54.36 16.36 -35.82
C GLY A 570 -53.19 17.29 -35.52
N GLY A 571 -53.15 17.96 -34.36
CA GLY A 571 -52.08 18.88 -33.93
C GLY A 571 -50.98 18.22 -33.11
N ARG A 572 -50.02 19.04 -32.70
CA ARG A 572 -48.93 18.63 -31.76
C ARG A 572 -49.34 18.91 -30.31
N TRP A 573 -48.75 18.15 -29.37
CA TRP A 573 -48.87 18.44 -27.96
C TRP A 573 -48.21 19.79 -27.64
N SER A 574 -48.88 20.65 -26.87
CA SER A 574 -48.37 21.91 -26.36
C SER A 574 -48.55 21.98 -24.85
N ILE A 575 -47.59 22.55 -24.15
CA ILE A 575 -47.67 22.82 -22.73
C ILE A 575 -48.67 23.97 -22.53
N ILE A 576 -49.69 23.75 -21.70
CA ILE A 576 -50.64 24.81 -21.32
C ILE A 576 -50.49 25.23 -19.86
N ALA A 577 -49.78 24.42 -19.04
CA ALA A 577 -49.41 24.78 -17.68
C ALA A 577 -48.14 24.07 -17.26
N ASN A 578 -47.22 24.79 -16.60
CA ASN A 578 -46.02 24.30 -15.98
C ASN A 578 -46.07 24.40 -14.44
N TYR A 579 -45.36 23.57 -13.73
CA TYR A 579 -45.19 23.62 -12.26
C TYR A 579 -46.49 23.70 -11.50
N GLN A 580 -47.47 22.86 -11.89
CA GLN A 580 -48.74 22.77 -11.17
C GLN A 580 -48.52 21.95 -9.89
N TYR A 581 -48.73 22.57 -8.74
CA TYR A 581 -48.61 21.90 -7.42
C TYR A 581 -49.93 21.34 -6.94
N ASN A 582 -51.04 21.71 -7.57
CA ASN A 582 -52.37 21.20 -7.29
C ASN A 582 -52.75 20.13 -8.33
N THR A 583 -53.69 19.26 -7.98
CA THR A 583 -54.22 18.21 -8.85
C THR A 583 -55.37 18.66 -9.73
N ASN A 584 -55.43 19.97 -10.06
CA ASN A 584 -56.42 20.52 -10.96
C ASN A 584 -55.84 21.72 -11.77
N TYR A 585 -56.44 21.96 -12.93
CA TYR A 585 -56.12 23.09 -13.79
C TYR A 585 -57.36 23.54 -14.58
N ILE A 586 -57.49 24.83 -14.83
CA ILE A 586 -58.57 25.37 -15.68
C ILE A 586 -57.96 25.85 -16.98
N ASP A 587 -58.21 25.15 -18.07
CA ASP A 587 -57.85 25.61 -19.40
C ASP A 587 -58.80 26.66 -19.90
N LYS A 588 -58.46 27.94 -19.69
CA LYS A 588 -59.23 29.11 -20.11
C LYS A 588 -59.17 29.36 -21.61
N THR A 589 -58.31 28.67 -22.33
CA THR A 589 -58.12 28.84 -23.78
C THR A 589 -58.80 27.75 -24.60
N ALA A 590 -59.43 26.80 -23.95
CA ALA A 590 -60.28 25.81 -24.58
C ALA A 590 -61.67 26.40 -24.76
N VAL A 591 -61.93 26.90 -25.93
CA VAL A 591 -63.25 27.43 -26.32
C VAL A 591 -63.94 26.46 -27.26
#